data_2e741d88156a887e51b2f618089b629d
#
_entry.id   2e741d88156a887e51b2f618089b629d
#
_cell.length_a   1.000
_cell.length_b   1.000
_cell.length_c   1.000
_cell.angle_alpha   90.00
_cell.angle_beta   90.00
_cell.angle_gamma   90.00
#
_symmetry.space_group_name_H-M   'P 1'
#
loop_
_entity.id
_entity.type
_entity.pdbx_description
1 polymer ?
#
loop_
_entity_poly.entity_id
_entity_poly.type
_entity_poly.pdbx_seq_one_letter_code
_entity_poly.pdbx_strand_id
1 'polypeptide(L)'
;MVPPFETFYDAHREGVYRFLGRRLGRERAEDAFQETFLRALRAYPRLEHGDHLRAWVFTIASRIAVDEARKSRPSVELPELSAEDGLPAFEDLAPLTGNLPPKERAAVVLRYGYDLGYDEIGAALGSTEEAARQAASAGVRRLRKEQR
;
A
#
# COMPACT_ATOMS: atom_id res chain seq x y z
N MET A 1 -8.82 18.18 5.64
CA MET A 1 -9.93 17.47 6.32
C MET A 1 -10.11 16.08 5.74
N VAL A 2 -10.32 15.09 6.59
CA VAL A 2 -10.57 13.72 6.16
C VAL A 2 -12.08 13.53 6.00
N PRO A 3 -12.58 13.08 4.83
CA PRO A 3 -14.01 12.84 4.67
C PRO A 3 -14.50 11.66 5.52
N PRO A 4 -15.81 11.52 5.73
CA PRO A 4 -16.34 10.31 6.41
C PRO A 4 -15.92 9.05 5.68
N PHE A 5 -15.72 7.97 6.42
CA PHE A 5 -15.27 6.70 5.83
C PHE A 5 -16.20 6.20 4.73
N GLU A 6 -17.51 6.37 4.89
CA GLU A 6 -18.48 5.94 3.88
C GLU A 6 -18.25 6.64 2.55
N THR A 7 -17.96 7.95 2.57
CA THR A 7 -17.65 8.71 1.36
C THR A 7 -16.38 8.18 0.70
N PHE A 8 -15.36 7.94 1.48
CA PHE A 8 -14.11 7.36 1.00
C PHE A 8 -14.34 5.98 0.39
N TYR A 9 -15.08 5.12 1.08
CA TYR A 9 -15.39 3.77 0.61
C TYR A 9 -16.11 3.80 -0.74
N ASP A 10 -17.18 4.61 -0.85
CA ASP A 10 -17.94 4.70 -2.09
C ASP A 10 -17.11 5.23 -3.26
N ALA A 11 -16.19 6.13 -2.99
CA ALA A 11 -15.34 6.73 -4.02
C ALA A 11 -14.32 5.73 -4.58
N HIS A 12 -13.83 4.81 -3.77
CA HIS A 12 -12.68 3.97 -4.14
C HIS A 12 -12.96 2.48 -4.29
N ARG A 13 -14.12 2.00 -3.85
CA ARG A 13 -14.40 0.55 -3.84
C ARG A 13 -14.31 -0.12 -5.21
N GLU A 14 -14.84 0.51 -6.26
CA GLU A 14 -14.79 -0.08 -7.59
C GLU A 14 -13.37 -0.18 -8.14
N GLY A 15 -12.60 0.90 -7.98
CA GLY A 15 -11.22 0.93 -8.43
C GLY A 15 -10.37 -0.12 -7.74
N VAL A 16 -10.53 -0.25 -6.43
CA VAL A 16 -9.80 -1.25 -5.64
C VAL A 16 -10.21 -2.67 -6.03
N TYR A 17 -11.50 -2.92 -6.17
CA TYR A 17 -11.99 -4.25 -6.57
C TYR A 17 -11.45 -4.65 -7.94
N ARG A 18 -11.49 -3.74 -8.90
CA ARG A 18 -10.97 -3.96 -10.25
C ARG A 18 -9.47 -4.23 -10.25
N PHE A 19 -8.73 -3.45 -9.48
CA PHE A 19 -7.29 -3.62 -9.31
C PHE A 19 -6.95 -5.01 -8.78
N LEU A 20 -7.63 -5.44 -7.71
CA LEU A 20 -7.39 -6.75 -7.10
C LEU A 20 -7.83 -7.89 -8.02
N GLY A 21 -8.91 -7.70 -8.75
CA GLY A 21 -9.41 -8.71 -9.69
C GLY A 21 -8.41 -9.00 -10.81
N ARG A 22 -7.76 -7.97 -11.33
CA ARG A 22 -6.74 -8.15 -12.37
C ARG A 22 -5.51 -8.90 -11.86
N ARG A 23 -5.19 -8.78 -10.58
CA ARG A 23 -3.98 -9.40 -10.02
C ARG A 23 -4.21 -10.78 -9.43
N LEU A 24 -5.37 -11.02 -8.84
CA LEU A 24 -5.61 -12.23 -8.05
C LEU A 24 -6.67 -13.16 -8.64
N GLY A 25 -7.45 -12.68 -9.61
CA GLY A 25 -8.62 -13.40 -10.07
C GLY A 25 -9.80 -13.18 -9.12
N ARG A 26 -10.99 -13.56 -9.59
CA ARG A 26 -12.26 -13.20 -8.96
C ARG A 26 -12.42 -13.68 -7.51
N GLU A 27 -12.10 -14.93 -7.24
CA GLU A 27 -12.30 -15.50 -5.89
C GLU A 27 -11.41 -14.84 -4.85
N ARG A 28 -10.14 -14.68 -5.17
CA ARG A 28 -9.19 -14.08 -4.26
C ARG A 28 -9.37 -12.58 -4.11
N ALA A 29 -9.88 -11.94 -5.16
CA ALA A 29 -10.11 -10.50 -5.12
C ALA A 29 -11.16 -10.14 -4.07
N GLU A 30 -12.18 -10.97 -3.86
CA GLU A 30 -13.20 -10.69 -2.85
C GLU A 30 -12.63 -10.66 -1.44
N ASP A 31 -11.83 -11.66 -1.08
CA ASP A 31 -11.21 -11.70 0.24
C ASP A 31 -10.19 -10.58 0.42
N ALA A 32 -9.40 -10.32 -0.60
CA ALA A 32 -8.42 -9.24 -0.59
C ALA A 32 -9.09 -7.86 -0.48
N PHE A 33 -10.22 -7.69 -1.16
CA PHE A 33 -11.00 -6.47 -1.10
C PHE A 33 -11.52 -6.22 0.33
N GLN A 34 -12.10 -7.24 0.95
CA GLN A 34 -12.58 -7.11 2.32
C GLN A 34 -11.44 -6.78 3.28
N GLU A 35 -10.33 -7.48 3.16
CA GLU A 35 -9.16 -7.22 4.02
C GLU A 35 -8.62 -5.80 3.82
N THR A 36 -8.59 -5.33 2.57
CA THR A 36 -8.14 -3.97 2.26
C THR A 36 -8.96 -2.93 3.01
N PHE A 37 -10.29 -3.02 2.94
CA PHE A 37 -11.15 -2.04 3.58
C PHE A 37 -11.27 -2.23 5.08
N LEU A 38 -11.04 -3.43 5.62
CA LEU A 38 -10.92 -3.62 7.06
C LEU A 38 -9.67 -2.92 7.61
N ARG A 39 -8.54 -3.05 6.93
CA ARG A 39 -7.32 -2.33 7.32
C ARG A 39 -7.49 -0.83 7.20
N ALA A 40 -8.12 -0.40 6.11
CA ALA A 40 -8.41 1.01 5.90
C ALA A 40 -9.30 1.56 7.02
N LEU A 41 -10.34 0.82 7.40
CA LEU A 41 -11.25 1.23 8.47
C LEU A 41 -10.53 1.38 9.80
N ARG A 42 -9.64 0.45 10.12
CA ARG A 42 -8.87 0.50 11.37
C ARG A 42 -7.89 1.67 11.42
N ALA A 43 -7.30 1.99 10.28
CA ALA A 43 -6.32 3.08 10.19
C ALA A 43 -6.97 4.45 10.00
N TYR A 44 -8.20 4.50 9.50
CA TYR A 44 -8.86 5.73 9.09
C TYR A 44 -8.96 6.78 10.21
N PRO A 45 -9.31 6.43 11.46
CA PRO A 45 -9.41 7.43 12.53
C PRO A 45 -8.10 8.12 12.87
N ARG A 46 -6.98 7.54 12.47
CA ARG A 46 -5.64 8.08 12.75
C ARG A 46 -5.12 9.00 11.65
N LEU A 47 -5.83 9.09 10.53
CA LEU A 47 -5.40 9.95 9.43
C LEU A 47 -5.55 11.42 9.80
N GLU A 48 -4.48 12.18 9.59
CA GLU A 48 -4.46 13.61 9.89
C GLU A 48 -4.99 14.45 8.73
N HIS A 49 -4.86 13.94 7.50
CA HIS A 49 -5.35 14.63 6.31
C HIS A 49 -5.84 13.64 5.25
N GLY A 50 -6.67 14.12 4.34
CA GLY A 50 -7.26 13.31 3.28
C GLY A 50 -6.72 13.57 1.88
N ASP A 51 -5.51 14.10 1.76
CA ASP A 51 -5.00 14.57 0.47
C ASP A 51 -4.66 13.46 -0.52
N HIS A 52 -4.31 12.27 -0.03
CA HIS A 52 -3.85 11.17 -0.89
C HIS A 52 -4.54 9.85 -0.58
N LEU A 53 -5.84 9.91 -0.29
CA LEU A 53 -6.59 8.71 0.14
C LEU A 53 -6.60 7.60 -0.92
N ARG A 54 -6.69 7.97 -2.21
CA ARG A 54 -6.66 6.98 -3.28
C ARG A 54 -5.36 6.19 -3.27
N ALA A 55 -4.25 6.89 -3.29
CA ALA A 55 -2.94 6.26 -3.29
C ALA A 55 -2.70 5.45 -2.01
N TRP A 56 -3.20 5.95 -0.88
CA TRP A 56 -3.10 5.27 0.40
C TRP A 56 -3.81 3.91 0.37
N VAL A 57 -5.07 3.87 -0.07
CA VAL A 57 -5.83 2.61 -0.11
C VAL A 57 -5.27 1.65 -1.15
N PHE A 58 -4.79 2.15 -2.28
CA PHE A 58 -4.16 1.28 -3.30
C PHE A 58 -2.84 0.70 -2.79
N THR A 59 -2.11 1.41 -1.95
CA THR A 59 -0.90 0.86 -1.32
C THR A 59 -1.26 -0.30 -0.39
N ILE A 60 -2.34 -0.16 0.38
CA ILE A 60 -2.85 -1.25 1.22
C ILE A 60 -3.23 -2.45 0.36
N ALA A 61 -4.01 -2.21 -0.69
CA ALA A 61 -4.47 -3.27 -1.59
C ALA A 61 -3.30 -3.97 -2.28
N SER A 62 -2.31 -3.22 -2.72
CA SER A 62 -1.12 -3.76 -3.36
C SER A 62 -0.37 -4.71 -2.42
N ARG A 63 -0.20 -4.31 -1.15
CA ARG A 63 0.49 -5.14 -0.17
C ARG A 63 -0.27 -6.44 0.09
N ILE A 64 -1.59 -6.35 0.18
CA ILE A 64 -2.44 -7.53 0.36
C ILE A 64 -2.36 -8.44 -0.86
N ALA A 65 -2.36 -7.88 -2.07
CA ALA A 65 -2.23 -8.66 -3.30
C ALA A 65 -0.91 -9.43 -3.34
N VAL A 66 0.19 -8.78 -2.92
CA VAL A 66 1.50 -9.44 -2.82
C VAL A 66 1.43 -10.62 -1.85
N ASP A 67 0.85 -10.41 -0.67
CA ASP A 67 0.76 -11.45 0.35
C ASP A 67 -0.10 -12.64 -0.12
N GLU A 68 -1.23 -12.36 -0.75
CA GLU A 68 -2.12 -13.40 -1.26
C GLU A 68 -1.48 -14.22 -2.37
N ALA A 69 -0.80 -13.57 -3.30
CA ALA A 69 -0.13 -14.26 -4.39
C ALA A 69 1.02 -15.14 -3.89
N ARG A 70 1.75 -14.68 -2.87
CA ARG A 70 2.84 -15.47 -2.26
C ARG A 70 2.34 -16.71 -1.56
N LYS A 71 1.14 -16.69 -0.99
CA LYS A 71 0.54 -17.86 -0.37
C LYS A 71 0.28 -18.98 -1.37
N SER A 72 -0.07 -18.62 -2.61
CA SER A 72 -0.38 -19.61 -3.66
C SER A 72 0.83 -20.00 -4.50
N ARG A 73 1.74 -19.07 -4.71
CA ARG A 73 2.91 -19.27 -5.56
C ARG A 73 4.11 -18.53 -4.95
N PRO A 74 4.76 -19.12 -3.95
CA PRO A 74 5.83 -18.44 -3.23
C PRO A 74 7.01 -17.99 -4.10
N SER A 75 7.19 -18.61 -5.28
CA SER A 75 8.34 -18.36 -6.17
C SER A 75 8.04 -17.36 -7.29
N VAL A 76 6.81 -16.84 -7.40
CA VAL A 76 6.45 -15.94 -8.49
C VAL A 76 6.71 -14.49 -8.09
N GLU A 77 7.47 -13.78 -8.94
CA GLU A 77 7.58 -12.34 -8.81
C GLU A 77 6.27 -11.71 -9.25
N LEU A 78 5.76 -10.80 -8.44
CA LEU A 78 4.52 -10.12 -8.73
C LEU A 78 4.79 -8.87 -9.55
N PRO A 79 3.89 -8.56 -10.50
CA PRO A 79 4.01 -7.31 -11.22
C PRO A 79 3.93 -6.12 -10.27
N GLU A 80 4.80 -5.15 -10.48
CA GLU A 80 4.80 -3.93 -9.69
C GLU A 80 3.60 -3.07 -10.02
N LEU A 81 3.26 -2.16 -9.10
CA LEU A 81 2.30 -1.12 -9.37
C LEU A 81 2.82 -0.26 -10.50
N SER A 82 2.02 -0.11 -11.55
CA SER A 82 2.41 0.70 -12.69
C SER A 82 1.57 1.98 -12.74
N ALA A 83 2.00 2.94 -13.54
CA ALA A 83 1.23 4.16 -13.79
C ALA A 83 -0.15 3.84 -14.38
N GLU A 84 -0.30 2.70 -15.04
CA GLU A 84 -1.57 2.23 -15.60
C GLU A 84 -2.62 1.95 -14.53
N ASP A 85 -2.19 1.70 -13.30
CA ASP A 85 -3.09 1.49 -12.18
C ASP A 85 -3.64 2.80 -11.60
N GLY A 86 -3.25 3.92 -12.17
CA GLY A 86 -3.77 5.22 -11.77
C GLY A 86 -3.28 5.72 -10.43
N LEU A 87 -2.02 5.44 -10.08
CA LEU A 87 -1.40 5.87 -8.84
C LEU A 87 -0.31 6.91 -9.12
N PRO A 88 -0.68 8.14 -9.55
CA PRO A 88 0.31 9.14 -9.97
C PRO A 88 1.28 9.55 -8.88
N ALA A 89 0.88 9.45 -7.62
CA ALA A 89 1.76 9.81 -6.51
C ALA A 89 2.94 8.87 -6.34
N PHE A 90 2.90 7.69 -6.97
CA PHE A 90 4.05 6.80 -7.00
C PHE A 90 5.06 7.15 -8.09
N GLU A 91 4.67 7.99 -9.06
CA GLU A 91 5.55 8.29 -10.20
C GLU A 91 6.89 8.87 -9.79
N ASP A 92 6.88 9.79 -8.82
CA ASP A 92 8.12 10.44 -8.36
C ASP A 92 9.02 9.50 -7.56
N LEU A 93 8.44 8.59 -6.82
CA LEU A 93 9.18 7.67 -5.96
C LEU A 93 9.42 6.31 -6.58
N ALA A 94 8.63 5.92 -7.58
CA ALA A 94 8.74 4.61 -8.21
C ALA A 94 10.13 4.31 -8.77
N PRO A 95 10.79 5.22 -9.48
CA PRO A 95 12.14 4.96 -9.97
C PRO A 95 13.15 4.73 -8.85
N LEU A 96 12.95 5.39 -7.71
CA LEU A 96 13.85 5.27 -6.56
C LEU A 96 13.58 4.02 -5.72
N THR A 97 12.33 3.59 -5.66
CA THR A 97 11.91 2.54 -4.72
C THR A 97 11.63 1.19 -5.39
N GLY A 98 11.71 1.10 -6.72
CA GLY A 98 11.35 -0.10 -7.48
C GLY A 98 12.10 -1.35 -7.10
N ASN A 99 13.35 -1.23 -6.65
CA ASN A 99 14.19 -2.36 -6.27
C ASN A 99 14.05 -2.78 -4.80
N LEU A 100 13.26 -2.05 -4.02
CA LEU A 100 13.06 -2.41 -2.62
C LEU A 100 12.11 -3.60 -2.47
N PRO A 101 12.32 -4.44 -1.46
CA PRO A 101 11.32 -5.45 -1.12
C PRO A 101 9.96 -4.78 -0.88
N PRO A 102 8.84 -5.45 -1.22
CA PRO A 102 7.51 -4.82 -1.16
C PRO A 102 7.15 -4.17 0.17
N LYS A 103 7.52 -4.79 1.29
CA LYS A 103 7.22 -4.24 2.61
C LYS A 103 8.00 -2.94 2.88
N GLU A 104 9.28 -2.93 2.54
CA GLU A 104 10.13 -1.75 2.70
C GLU A 104 9.69 -0.64 1.76
N ARG A 105 9.36 -1.00 0.53
CA ARG A 105 8.86 -0.06 -0.46
C ARG A 105 7.59 0.63 0.02
N ALA A 106 6.61 -0.16 0.48
CA ALA A 106 5.36 0.39 0.99
C ALA A 106 5.59 1.34 2.16
N ALA A 107 6.45 0.95 3.11
CA ALA A 107 6.74 1.79 4.27
C ALA A 107 7.42 3.10 3.87
N VAL A 108 8.39 3.06 2.95
CA VAL A 108 9.08 4.26 2.47
C VAL A 108 8.12 5.19 1.74
N VAL A 109 7.30 4.63 0.84
CA VAL A 109 6.34 5.43 0.07
C VAL A 109 5.32 6.10 0.98
N LEU A 110 4.75 5.36 1.94
CA LEU A 110 3.78 5.93 2.86
C LEU A 110 4.40 6.98 3.78
N ARG A 111 5.62 6.76 4.24
CA ARG A 111 6.28 7.71 5.13
C ARG A 111 6.74 8.98 4.41
N TYR A 112 7.43 8.83 3.30
CA TYR A 112 8.07 9.96 2.64
C TYR A 112 7.26 10.54 1.48
N GLY A 113 6.41 9.72 0.85
CA GLY A 113 5.53 10.18 -0.21
C GLY A 113 4.24 10.79 0.31
N TYR A 114 3.70 10.27 1.39
CA TYR A 114 2.40 10.68 1.93
C TYR A 114 2.46 11.25 3.34
N ASP A 115 3.66 11.34 3.91
CA ASP A 115 3.89 11.95 5.21
C ASP A 115 3.04 11.34 6.34
N LEU A 116 2.90 10.02 6.33
CA LEU A 116 2.17 9.30 7.36
C LEU A 116 3.06 8.96 8.55
N GLY A 117 2.47 8.91 9.73
CA GLY A 117 3.16 8.44 10.94
C GLY A 117 3.35 6.94 10.91
N TYR A 118 4.30 6.40 11.67
CA TYR A 118 4.57 4.97 11.69
C TYR A 118 3.42 4.15 12.26
N ASP A 119 2.63 4.72 13.17
CA ASP A 119 1.42 4.07 13.69
C ASP A 119 0.37 3.90 12.60
N GLU A 120 0.19 4.93 11.75
CA GLU A 120 -0.72 4.87 10.61
C GLU A 120 -0.23 3.85 9.57
N ILE A 121 1.08 3.84 9.30
CA ILE A 121 1.68 2.90 8.36
C ILE A 121 1.53 1.47 8.86
N GLY A 122 1.80 1.23 10.14
CA GLY A 122 1.62 -0.09 10.73
C GLY A 122 0.19 -0.59 10.59
N ALA A 123 -0.79 0.26 10.90
CA ALA A 123 -2.19 -0.10 10.75
C ALA A 123 -2.55 -0.40 9.28
N ALA A 124 -2.07 0.43 8.35
CA ALA A 124 -2.34 0.26 6.93
C ALA A 124 -1.75 -1.04 6.37
N LEU A 125 -0.57 -1.44 6.86
CA LEU A 125 0.12 -2.64 6.37
C LEU A 125 -0.21 -3.89 7.19
N GLY A 126 -1.11 -3.78 8.16
CA GLY A 126 -1.46 -4.91 9.02
C GLY A 126 -0.31 -5.35 9.93
N SER A 127 0.51 -4.40 10.38
CA SER A 127 1.65 -4.67 11.24
C SER A 127 1.69 -3.67 12.41
N THR A 128 2.82 -3.54 13.08
CA THR A 128 2.97 -2.64 14.22
C THR A 128 3.72 -1.37 13.83
N GLU A 129 3.61 -0.36 14.68
CA GLU A 129 4.38 0.88 14.53
C GLU A 129 5.88 0.59 14.42
N GLU A 130 6.39 -0.28 15.29
CA GLU A 130 7.81 -0.64 15.30
C GLU A 130 8.23 -1.35 14.01
N ALA A 131 7.39 -2.30 13.51
CA ALA A 131 7.67 -2.99 12.26
C ALA A 131 7.69 -2.00 11.09
N ALA A 132 6.78 -1.03 11.08
CA ALA A 132 6.74 0.00 10.04
C ALA A 132 8.00 0.86 10.08
N ARG A 133 8.44 1.26 11.26
CA ARG A 133 9.67 2.04 11.44
C ARG A 133 10.89 1.27 10.94
N GLN A 134 10.98 0.00 11.30
CA GLN A 134 12.09 -0.85 10.85
C GLN A 134 12.10 -1.04 9.33
N ALA A 135 10.93 -1.25 8.74
CA ALA A 135 10.82 -1.42 7.29
C ALA A 135 11.23 -0.14 6.55
N ALA A 136 10.77 1.02 7.00
CA ALA A 136 11.15 2.28 6.39
C ALA A 136 12.65 2.54 6.53
N SER A 137 13.22 2.27 7.70
CA SER A 137 14.66 2.44 7.95
C SER A 137 15.50 1.51 7.08
N ALA A 138 15.08 0.25 6.94
CA ALA A 138 15.76 -0.71 6.08
C ALA A 138 15.71 -0.28 4.62
N GLY A 139 14.54 0.21 4.18
CA GLY A 139 14.39 0.71 2.81
C GLY A 139 15.31 1.89 2.52
N VAL A 140 15.37 2.85 3.43
CA VAL A 140 16.26 4.01 3.29
C VAL A 140 17.73 3.57 3.22
N ARG A 141 18.14 2.62 4.05
CA ARG A 141 19.51 2.12 4.01
C ARG A 141 19.87 1.48 2.67
N ARG A 142 18.96 0.70 2.09
CA ARG A 142 19.17 0.11 0.76
C ARG A 142 19.30 1.18 -0.30
N LEU A 143 18.45 2.19 -0.26
CA LEU A 143 18.52 3.30 -1.22
C LEU A 143 19.83 4.06 -1.13
N ARG A 144 20.34 4.28 0.06
CA ARG A 144 21.62 4.95 0.24
C ARG A 144 22.79 4.14 -0.34
N LYS A 145 22.73 2.82 -0.23
CA LYS A 145 23.76 1.96 -0.82
C LYS A 145 23.74 2.01 -2.33
N GLU A 146 22.56 2.06 -2.93
CA GLU A 146 22.42 2.10 -4.39
C GLU A 146 22.93 3.40 -5.01
N GLN A 147 22.94 4.48 -4.23
CA GLN A 147 23.39 5.80 -4.70
C GLN A 147 24.88 6.06 -4.56
N ARG A 148 25.64 5.11 -4.04
CA ARG A 148 27.08 5.24 -3.89
C ARG A 148 27.85 4.76 -5.09
#